data_b841f108de9b11ec4ae5be9abed4812c
#
_entry.id   b841f108de9b11ec4ae5be9abed4812c
#
_cell.length_a   1.000
_cell.length_b   1.000
_cell.length_c   1.000
_cell.angle_alpha   90.00
_cell.angle_beta   90.00
_cell.angle_gamma   90.00
#
_symmetry.space_group_name_H-M   'P 1'
#
loop_
_entity.id
_entity.type
_entity.pdbx_description
1 polymer ?
#
loop_
_entity_poly.entity_id
_entity_poly.type
_entity_poly.pdbx_seq_one_letter_code
_entity_poly.pdbx_strand_id
1 'polypeptide(L)'
;MQMSSKVWSAIKEEVALRIAAEPSLEKFLTNLVLKQSSISSATAAIIASKIRSDALASDEINNFIKDAYTRCANIEEKLEADLEFFKIMDPACQYYSTPLLFYKGFLAVSTYRAAHCLWNHDRHTMALFLQNRASEVFGVDIHPAAHIAEGVMIDHGTGVVIGETSVIEANVSIFQGVTLGGRGFNSGKPVSYTHLRAHETQRN
;
A
#
# COMPACT_ATOMS: atom_id res chain seq x y z
N MET A 1 -16.74 8.67 20.41
CA MET A 1 -17.10 7.63 19.42
C MET A 1 -16.73 8.19 18.06
N GLN A 2 -15.60 7.76 17.51
CA GLN A 2 -15.16 8.21 16.19
C GLN A 2 -16.15 7.64 15.17
N MET A 3 -16.80 8.50 14.39
CA MET A 3 -17.68 8.04 13.32
C MET A 3 -16.85 7.21 12.34
N SER A 4 -17.29 5.97 12.07
CA SER A 4 -16.66 5.12 11.04
C SER A 4 -16.69 5.86 9.72
N SER A 5 -15.56 5.85 8.97
CA SER A 5 -15.52 6.48 7.66
C SER A 5 -16.54 5.82 6.71
N LYS A 6 -17.03 6.58 5.74
CA LYS A 6 -17.97 6.06 4.74
C LYS A 6 -17.34 4.92 3.92
N VAL A 7 -16.05 5.03 3.62
CA VAL A 7 -15.30 4.00 2.87
C VAL A 7 -15.19 2.72 3.70
N TRP A 8 -14.86 2.82 5.00
CA TRP A 8 -14.79 1.64 5.87
C TRP A 8 -16.14 0.94 6.03
N SER A 9 -17.22 1.69 6.14
CA SER A 9 -18.57 1.13 6.19
C SER A 9 -18.93 0.39 4.90
N ALA A 10 -18.65 1.01 3.74
CA ALA A 10 -18.86 0.39 2.43
C ALA A 10 -18.02 -0.89 2.27
N ILE A 11 -16.74 -0.90 2.69
CA ILE A 11 -15.89 -2.10 2.64
C ILE A 11 -16.52 -3.26 3.41
N LYS A 12 -17.05 -3.01 4.61
CA LYS A 12 -17.68 -4.08 5.40
C LYS A 12 -18.94 -4.64 4.74
N GLU A 13 -19.76 -3.79 4.15
CA GLU A 13 -20.96 -4.20 3.40
C GLU A 13 -20.57 -5.02 2.15
N GLU A 14 -19.59 -4.53 1.38
CA GLU A 14 -19.07 -5.24 0.21
C GLU A 14 -18.50 -6.62 0.57
N VAL A 15 -17.78 -6.72 1.69
CA VAL A 15 -17.23 -7.99 2.17
C VAL A 15 -18.33 -8.94 2.62
N ALA A 16 -19.38 -8.47 3.26
CA ALA A 16 -20.54 -9.29 3.59
C ALA A 16 -21.23 -9.87 2.34
N LEU A 17 -21.36 -9.08 1.28
CA LEU A 17 -21.88 -9.54 0.00
C LEU A 17 -20.95 -10.58 -0.66
N ARG A 18 -19.63 -10.41 -0.57
CA ARG A 18 -18.65 -11.41 -1.06
C ARG A 18 -18.75 -12.73 -0.32
N ILE A 19 -18.95 -12.71 0.98
CA ILE A 19 -19.16 -13.92 1.78
C ILE A 19 -20.45 -14.65 1.36
N ALA A 20 -21.52 -13.88 1.14
CA ALA A 20 -22.79 -14.45 0.68
C ALA A 20 -22.68 -15.11 -0.71
N ALA A 21 -21.87 -14.51 -1.61
CA ALA A 21 -21.62 -15.04 -2.94
C ALA A 21 -20.64 -16.23 -2.94
N GLU A 22 -19.65 -16.23 -2.03
CA GLU A 22 -18.60 -17.24 -1.94
C GLU A 22 -18.33 -17.63 -0.49
N PRO A 23 -19.18 -18.51 0.12
CA PRO A 23 -19.08 -18.89 1.53
C PRO A 23 -17.76 -19.59 1.90
N SER A 24 -17.07 -20.20 0.94
CA SER A 24 -15.76 -20.82 1.14
C SER A 24 -14.69 -19.83 1.62
N LEU A 25 -14.86 -18.53 1.33
CA LEU A 25 -13.97 -17.46 1.76
C LEU A 25 -14.38 -16.78 3.08
N GLU A 26 -15.47 -17.23 3.74
CA GLU A 26 -15.99 -16.58 4.96
C GLU A 26 -14.91 -16.41 6.04
N LYS A 27 -14.19 -17.48 6.39
CA LYS A 27 -13.14 -17.43 7.41
C LYS A 27 -12.04 -16.44 7.07
N PHE A 28 -11.63 -16.43 5.81
CA PHE A 28 -10.59 -15.52 5.28
C PHE A 28 -11.04 -14.06 5.39
N LEU A 29 -12.19 -13.73 4.81
CA LEU A 29 -12.73 -12.38 4.78
C LEU A 29 -13.12 -11.85 6.16
N THR A 30 -13.70 -12.69 7.00
CA THR A 30 -14.05 -12.32 8.36
C THR A 30 -12.81 -11.99 9.19
N ASN A 31 -11.77 -12.80 9.14
CA ASN A 31 -10.57 -12.56 9.94
C ASN A 31 -9.78 -11.32 9.46
N LEU A 32 -9.67 -11.10 8.15
CA LEU A 32 -8.88 -10.02 7.61
C LEU A 32 -9.61 -8.67 7.55
N VAL A 33 -10.95 -8.67 7.53
CA VAL A 33 -11.73 -7.44 7.41
C VAL A 33 -12.76 -7.27 8.49
N LEU A 34 -13.75 -8.17 8.60
CA LEU A 34 -14.91 -7.92 9.49
C LEU A 34 -14.56 -7.84 10.98
N LYS A 35 -13.53 -8.58 11.44
CA LYS A 35 -13.00 -8.51 12.81
C LYS A 35 -12.08 -7.32 13.07
N GLN A 36 -11.74 -6.55 12.04
CA GLN A 36 -10.88 -5.39 12.21
C GLN A 36 -11.69 -4.13 12.56
N SER A 37 -11.05 -3.20 13.25
CA SER A 37 -11.70 -1.99 13.74
C SER A 37 -11.66 -0.83 12.74
N SER A 38 -10.72 -0.86 11.79
CA SER A 38 -10.46 0.25 10.86
C SER A 38 -9.80 -0.23 9.56
N ILE A 39 -9.68 0.69 8.57
CA ILE A 39 -8.96 0.43 7.32
C ILE A 39 -7.51 0.06 7.61
N SER A 40 -6.82 0.81 8.47
CA SER A 40 -5.41 0.55 8.78
C SER A 40 -5.21 -0.81 9.44
N SER A 41 -6.10 -1.20 10.36
CA SER A 41 -6.00 -2.51 11.02
C SER A 41 -6.28 -3.67 10.05
N ALA A 42 -7.22 -3.52 9.12
CA ALA A 42 -7.49 -4.51 8.07
C ALA A 42 -6.31 -4.60 7.09
N THR A 43 -5.79 -3.44 6.65
CA THR A 43 -4.64 -3.37 5.75
C THR A 43 -3.42 -4.05 6.38
N ALA A 44 -3.12 -3.79 7.66
CA ALA A 44 -2.02 -4.44 8.38
C ALA A 44 -2.18 -5.97 8.41
N ALA A 45 -3.38 -6.46 8.73
CA ALA A 45 -3.67 -7.91 8.78
C ALA A 45 -3.51 -8.57 7.40
N ILE A 46 -3.98 -7.91 6.33
CA ILE A 46 -3.86 -8.41 4.96
C ILE A 46 -2.40 -8.45 4.51
N ILE A 47 -1.66 -7.35 4.70
CA ILE A 47 -0.23 -7.30 4.38
C ILE A 47 0.51 -8.40 5.11
N ALA A 48 0.35 -8.51 6.43
CA ALA A 48 1.03 -9.49 7.25
C ALA A 48 0.76 -10.93 6.79
N SER A 49 -0.47 -11.24 6.38
CA SER A 49 -0.83 -12.56 5.86
C SER A 49 -0.08 -12.93 4.58
N LYS A 50 0.31 -11.92 3.79
CA LYS A 50 1.00 -12.11 2.49
C LYS A 50 2.53 -12.09 2.61
N ILE A 51 3.09 -11.16 3.41
CA ILE A 51 4.54 -10.95 3.49
C ILE A 51 5.23 -11.79 4.59
N ARG A 52 4.50 -12.63 5.29
CA ARG A 52 5.05 -13.59 6.27
C ARG A 52 6.17 -14.44 5.65
N SER A 53 7.08 -14.90 6.48
CA SER A 53 8.15 -15.82 6.09
C SER A 53 8.34 -16.87 7.18
N ASP A 54 9.22 -17.83 6.93
CA ASP A 54 9.57 -18.84 7.94
C ASP A 54 10.28 -18.22 9.16
N ALA A 55 10.92 -17.06 8.97
CA ALA A 55 11.62 -16.33 10.04
C ALA A 55 10.72 -15.43 10.88
N LEU A 56 9.58 -14.95 10.34
CA LEU A 56 8.64 -14.05 11.01
C LEU A 56 7.20 -14.43 10.70
N ALA A 57 6.45 -14.75 11.76
CA ALA A 57 5.06 -15.12 11.66
C ALA A 57 4.16 -13.91 11.32
N SER A 58 2.97 -14.19 10.76
CA SER A 58 2.00 -13.17 10.38
C SER A 58 1.61 -12.25 11.54
N ASP A 59 1.44 -12.80 12.75
CA ASP A 59 1.03 -12.02 13.93
C ASP A 59 2.12 -11.01 14.36
N GLU A 60 3.39 -11.41 14.28
CA GLU A 60 4.51 -10.50 14.58
C GLU A 60 4.57 -9.34 13.58
N ILE A 61 4.46 -9.66 12.28
CA ILE A 61 4.45 -8.65 11.21
C ILE A 61 3.23 -7.72 11.35
N ASN A 62 2.05 -8.26 11.65
CA ASN A 62 0.85 -7.48 11.89
C ASN A 62 1.04 -6.47 13.03
N ASN A 63 1.64 -6.91 14.13
CA ASN A 63 1.92 -6.03 15.26
C ASN A 63 2.93 -4.94 14.90
N PHE A 64 3.98 -5.25 14.12
CA PHE A 64 4.95 -4.25 13.66
C PHE A 64 4.33 -3.21 12.74
N ILE A 65 3.46 -3.63 11.81
CA ILE A 65 2.77 -2.70 10.90
C ILE A 65 1.78 -1.84 11.69
N LYS A 66 1.02 -2.40 12.61
CA LYS A 66 0.11 -1.64 13.47
C LYS A 66 0.85 -0.62 14.32
N ASP A 67 1.97 -1.00 14.96
CA ASP A 67 2.81 -0.06 15.71
C ASP A 67 3.34 1.06 14.80
N ALA A 68 3.82 0.73 13.60
CA ALA A 68 4.21 1.73 12.62
C ALA A 68 3.07 2.69 12.28
N TYR A 69 1.88 2.18 12.00
CA TYR A 69 0.72 2.99 11.65
C TYR A 69 0.26 3.91 12.77
N THR A 70 0.39 3.53 14.04
CA THR A 70 0.08 4.44 15.16
C THR A 70 0.99 5.65 15.24
N ARG A 71 2.17 5.57 14.63
CA ARG A 71 3.16 6.66 14.55
C ARG A 71 3.04 7.51 13.29
N CYS A 72 2.24 7.06 12.34
CA CYS A 72 1.97 7.74 11.09
C CYS A 72 0.88 8.79 11.27
N ALA A 73 1.18 10.06 11.00
CA ALA A 73 0.15 11.06 10.90
C ALA A 73 -0.83 10.73 9.77
N ASN A 74 -2.13 10.79 10.07
CA ASN A 74 -3.23 10.67 9.09
C ASN A 74 -3.19 9.38 8.25
N ILE A 75 -2.82 8.25 8.86
CA ILE A 75 -2.71 7.00 8.11
C ILE A 75 -4.07 6.52 7.56
N GLU A 76 -5.14 6.66 8.34
CA GLU A 76 -6.48 6.27 7.90
C GLU A 76 -6.90 7.08 6.66
N GLU A 77 -6.71 8.40 6.70
CA GLU A 77 -7.03 9.31 5.60
C GLU A 77 -6.20 9.00 4.35
N LYS A 78 -4.92 8.68 4.51
CA LYS A 78 -4.05 8.31 3.37
C LYS A 78 -4.48 7.00 2.72
N LEU A 79 -4.78 5.97 3.52
CA LEU A 79 -5.25 4.69 3.01
C LEU A 79 -6.63 4.83 2.34
N GLU A 80 -7.51 5.63 2.91
CA GLU A 80 -8.81 5.94 2.35
C GLU A 80 -8.68 6.65 1.00
N ALA A 81 -7.84 7.69 0.92
CA ALA A 81 -7.58 8.43 -0.32
C ALA A 81 -6.97 7.54 -1.42
N ASP A 82 -6.05 6.62 -1.06
CA ASP A 82 -5.50 5.66 -2.01
C ASP A 82 -6.61 4.74 -2.56
N LEU A 83 -7.52 4.22 -1.69
CA LEU A 83 -8.65 3.38 -2.12
C LEU A 83 -9.65 4.14 -3.01
N GLU A 84 -9.98 5.38 -2.65
CA GLU A 84 -10.84 6.25 -3.45
C GLU A 84 -10.24 6.52 -4.82
N PHE A 85 -8.93 6.75 -4.88
CA PHE A 85 -8.24 7.03 -6.12
C PHE A 85 -8.22 5.81 -7.06
N PHE A 86 -8.03 4.58 -6.53
CA PHE A 86 -8.21 3.36 -7.32
C PHE A 86 -9.62 3.28 -7.95
N LYS A 87 -10.66 3.57 -7.15
CA LYS A 87 -12.05 3.51 -7.63
C LYS A 87 -12.37 4.56 -8.69
N ILE A 88 -11.69 5.72 -8.64
CA ILE A 88 -11.86 6.80 -9.63
C ILE A 88 -11.11 6.48 -10.93
N MET A 89 -9.89 5.97 -10.81
CA MET A 89 -8.96 5.86 -11.95
C MET A 89 -9.03 4.53 -12.68
N ASP A 90 -9.41 3.44 -11.99
CA ASP A 90 -9.55 2.11 -12.60
C ASP A 90 -11.01 1.80 -12.88
N PRO A 91 -11.48 1.82 -14.15
CA PRO A 91 -12.85 1.50 -14.50
C PRO A 91 -13.30 0.08 -14.10
N ALA A 92 -12.34 -0.84 -13.89
CA ALA A 92 -12.62 -2.20 -13.43
C ALA A 92 -12.82 -2.27 -11.90
N CYS A 93 -12.41 -1.25 -11.16
CA CYS A 93 -12.50 -1.19 -9.71
C CYS A 93 -13.87 -0.69 -9.24
N GLN A 94 -14.85 -1.59 -9.15
CA GLN A 94 -16.20 -1.24 -8.71
C GLN A 94 -16.37 -1.13 -7.19
N TYR A 95 -15.50 -1.77 -6.41
CA TYR A 95 -15.59 -1.93 -4.96
C TYR A 95 -14.31 -1.50 -4.26
N TYR A 96 -14.40 -0.80 -3.14
CA TYR A 96 -13.24 -0.45 -2.29
C TYR A 96 -12.54 -1.69 -1.71
N SER A 97 -13.30 -2.75 -1.44
CA SER A 97 -12.75 -4.01 -0.95
C SER A 97 -11.89 -4.75 -1.99
N THR A 98 -11.98 -4.40 -3.28
CA THR A 98 -11.19 -5.05 -4.32
C THR A 98 -9.70 -4.68 -4.22
N PRO A 99 -9.30 -3.40 -4.25
CA PRO A 99 -7.90 -3.04 -4.06
C PRO A 99 -7.38 -3.42 -2.67
N LEU A 100 -8.18 -3.26 -1.62
CA LEU A 100 -7.79 -3.64 -0.26
C LEU A 100 -7.39 -5.12 -0.15
N LEU A 101 -8.14 -6.02 -0.77
CA LEU A 101 -7.94 -7.47 -0.64
C LEU A 101 -6.96 -8.04 -1.67
N PHE A 102 -6.97 -7.52 -2.89
CA PHE A 102 -6.43 -8.23 -4.04
C PHE A 102 -5.42 -7.46 -4.88
N TYR A 103 -5.39 -6.10 -4.83
CA TYR A 103 -4.48 -5.34 -5.66
C TYR A 103 -3.12 -5.19 -4.96
N LYS A 104 -2.12 -5.85 -5.52
CA LYS A 104 -0.76 -5.85 -4.96
C LYS A 104 -0.12 -4.46 -4.92
N GLY A 105 -0.50 -3.56 -5.85
CA GLY A 105 -0.01 -2.18 -5.85
C GLY A 105 -0.50 -1.38 -4.65
N PHE A 106 -1.79 -1.49 -4.28
CA PHE A 106 -2.31 -0.90 -3.06
C PHE A 106 -1.59 -1.44 -1.82
N LEU A 107 -1.39 -2.76 -1.76
CA LEU A 107 -0.72 -3.41 -0.63
C LEU A 107 0.75 -3.01 -0.54
N ALA A 108 1.43 -2.82 -1.68
CA ALA A 108 2.81 -2.36 -1.72
C ALA A 108 2.96 -0.92 -1.22
N VAL A 109 2.11 0.01 -1.69
CA VAL A 109 2.09 1.40 -1.20
C VAL A 109 1.76 1.46 0.28
N SER A 110 0.79 0.66 0.74
CA SER A 110 0.43 0.59 2.16
C SER A 110 1.58 0.03 3.01
N THR A 111 2.32 -0.99 2.51
CA THR A 111 3.54 -1.50 3.18
C THR A 111 4.62 -0.42 3.25
N TYR A 112 4.84 0.31 2.15
CA TYR A 112 5.74 1.46 2.11
C TYR A 112 5.36 2.51 3.17
N ARG A 113 4.08 2.85 3.32
CA ARG A 113 3.64 3.84 4.33
C ARG A 113 4.06 3.44 5.74
N ALA A 114 3.95 2.15 6.10
CA ALA A 114 4.48 1.63 7.37
C ALA A 114 6.01 1.72 7.43
N ALA A 115 6.71 1.31 6.37
CA ALA A 115 8.16 1.38 6.29
C ALA A 115 8.69 2.82 6.38
N HIS A 116 8.04 3.78 5.72
CA HIS A 116 8.37 5.20 5.78
C HIS A 116 8.23 5.78 7.20
N CYS A 117 7.17 5.39 7.91
CA CYS A 117 7.01 5.82 9.31
C CYS A 117 8.11 5.26 10.21
N LEU A 118 8.47 3.99 10.03
CA LEU A 118 9.58 3.38 10.76
C LEU A 118 10.91 4.06 10.44
N TRP A 119 11.14 4.39 9.17
CA TRP A 119 12.33 5.11 8.71
C TRP A 119 12.49 6.46 9.42
N ASN A 120 11.41 7.24 9.47
CA ASN A 120 11.39 8.55 10.12
C ASN A 120 11.49 8.50 11.67
N HIS A 121 11.47 7.27 12.24
CA HIS A 121 11.67 7.03 13.68
C HIS A 121 12.95 6.21 13.94
N ASP A 122 13.96 6.32 13.08
CA ASP A 122 15.27 5.66 13.17
C ASP A 122 15.22 4.12 13.24
N ARG A 123 14.08 3.50 12.86
CA ARG A 123 13.94 2.05 12.79
C ARG A 123 14.26 1.51 11.39
N HIS A 124 15.41 1.89 10.87
CA HIS A 124 15.82 1.65 9.49
C HIS A 124 15.86 0.17 9.11
N THR A 125 16.36 -0.70 10.01
CA THR A 125 16.43 -2.15 9.73
C THR A 125 15.05 -2.76 9.49
N MET A 126 14.04 -2.38 10.31
CA MET A 126 12.67 -2.87 10.13
C MET A 126 12.02 -2.26 8.88
N ALA A 127 12.31 -1.00 8.57
CA ALA A 127 11.83 -0.34 7.36
C ALA A 127 12.35 -1.05 6.10
N LEU A 128 13.65 -1.37 6.05
CA LEU A 128 14.27 -2.12 4.96
C LEU A 128 13.77 -3.56 4.88
N PHE A 129 13.48 -4.20 6.01
CA PHE A 129 12.85 -5.52 6.03
C PHE A 129 11.47 -5.48 5.34
N LEU A 130 10.61 -4.50 5.66
CA LEU A 130 9.31 -4.36 5.01
C LEU A 130 9.44 -4.05 3.51
N GLN A 131 10.40 -3.19 3.12
CA GLN A 131 10.72 -2.93 1.72
C GLN A 131 11.08 -4.21 0.98
N ASN A 132 12.03 -4.98 1.51
CA ASN A 132 12.48 -6.23 0.90
C ASN A 132 11.32 -7.22 0.73
N ARG A 133 10.52 -7.42 1.79
CA ARG A 133 9.36 -8.32 1.71
C ARG A 133 8.31 -7.85 0.70
N ALA A 134 8.05 -6.54 0.61
CA ALA A 134 7.13 -5.98 -0.39
C ALA A 134 7.66 -6.19 -1.82
N SER A 135 8.97 -5.98 -2.02
CA SER A 135 9.63 -6.23 -3.31
C SER A 135 9.51 -7.69 -3.74
N GLU A 136 9.81 -8.63 -2.83
CA GLU A 136 9.71 -10.07 -3.11
C GLU A 136 8.27 -10.54 -3.40
N VAL A 137 7.30 -10.10 -2.60
CA VAL A 137 5.92 -10.62 -2.65
C VAL A 137 5.06 -9.88 -3.67
N PHE A 138 5.20 -8.55 -3.75
CA PHE A 138 4.36 -7.72 -4.63
C PHE A 138 5.07 -7.35 -5.94
N GLY A 139 6.39 -7.53 -6.04
CA GLY A 139 7.17 -7.12 -7.19
C GLY A 139 7.27 -5.61 -7.35
N VAL A 140 7.15 -4.87 -6.24
CA VAL A 140 7.19 -3.40 -6.16
C VAL A 140 8.22 -3.00 -5.13
N ASP A 141 9.27 -2.33 -5.56
CA ASP A 141 10.38 -1.91 -4.72
C ASP A 141 10.30 -0.40 -4.45
N ILE A 142 9.94 -0.01 -3.22
CA ILE A 142 9.82 1.39 -2.81
C ILE A 142 10.74 1.64 -1.63
N HIS A 143 11.75 2.50 -1.84
CA HIS A 143 12.66 2.87 -0.75
C HIS A 143 11.91 3.62 0.36
N PRO A 144 12.11 3.27 1.65
CA PRO A 144 11.38 3.88 2.78
C PRO A 144 11.58 5.40 2.92
N ALA A 145 12.71 5.94 2.46
CA ALA A 145 12.98 7.37 2.49
C ALA A 145 12.30 8.16 1.38
N ALA A 146 11.76 7.52 0.34
CA ALA A 146 10.98 8.21 -0.68
C ALA A 146 9.80 8.97 -0.06
N HIS A 147 9.32 10.03 -0.72
CA HIS A 147 8.15 10.78 -0.29
C HIS A 147 6.99 10.50 -1.23
N ILE A 148 5.92 9.89 -0.73
CA ILE A 148 4.71 9.59 -1.52
C ILE A 148 3.51 10.18 -0.80
N ALA A 149 2.82 11.10 -1.48
CA ALA A 149 1.58 11.70 -1.01
C ALA A 149 0.42 10.69 -1.00
N GLU A 150 -0.77 11.14 -0.67
CA GLU A 150 -2.00 10.35 -0.71
C GLU A 150 -2.61 10.30 -2.13
N GLY A 151 -3.54 9.38 -2.34
CA GLY A 151 -4.20 9.20 -3.64
C GLY A 151 -3.25 8.64 -4.70
N VAL A 152 -2.39 7.70 -4.34
CA VAL A 152 -1.45 7.09 -5.27
C VAL A 152 -1.91 5.68 -5.65
N MET A 153 -2.05 5.46 -6.97
CA MET A 153 -2.39 4.17 -7.54
C MET A 153 -1.16 3.56 -8.23
N ILE A 154 -0.75 2.37 -7.79
CA ILE A 154 0.18 1.52 -8.56
C ILE A 154 -0.65 0.40 -9.18
N ASP A 155 -0.88 0.48 -10.48
CA ASP A 155 -1.67 -0.53 -11.20
C ASP A 155 -0.76 -1.59 -11.81
N HIS A 156 -1.17 -2.87 -11.68
CA HIS A 156 -0.36 -4.07 -12.00
C HIS A 156 0.96 -4.16 -11.23
N GLY A 157 1.75 -3.12 -11.17
CA GLY A 157 2.87 -2.86 -10.28
C GLY A 157 4.14 -3.70 -10.50
N THR A 158 4.10 -4.78 -11.28
CA THR A 158 5.28 -5.66 -11.46
C THR A 158 6.48 -4.89 -12.01
N GLY A 159 7.62 -4.92 -11.29
CA GLY A 159 8.84 -4.26 -11.71
C GLY A 159 8.85 -2.75 -11.50
N VAL A 160 7.95 -2.21 -10.70
CA VAL A 160 8.02 -0.81 -10.27
C VAL A 160 9.15 -0.65 -9.26
N VAL A 161 10.00 0.36 -9.48
CA VAL A 161 11.08 0.75 -8.56
C VAL A 161 10.97 2.23 -8.25
N ILE A 162 10.92 2.58 -6.96
CA ILE A 162 10.87 3.96 -6.48
C ILE A 162 12.05 4.18 -5.53
N GLY A 163 13.04 4.94 -5.99
CA GLY A 163 14.29 5.18 -5.27
C GLY A 163 14.16 6.19 -4.13
N GLU A 164 15.18 6.23 -3.29
CA GLU A 164 15.28 7.00 -2.05
C GLU A 164 14.92 8.49 -2.19
N THR A 165 15.35 9.14 -3.28
CA THR A 165 15.19 10.59 -3.49
C THR A 165 13.94 10.97 -4.25
N SER A 166 13.05 10.01 -4.53
CA SER A 166 11.83 10.25 -5.30
C SER A 166 10.79 11.00 -4.46
N VAL A 167 10.09 11.94 -5.09
CA VAL A 167 8.95 12.66 -4.54
C VAL A 167 7.77 12.44 -5.49
N ILE A 168 6.71 11.81 -5.00
CA ILE A 168 5.48 11.53 -5.74
C ILE A 168 4.36 12.33 -5.11
N GLU A 169 3.80 13.24 -5.89
CA GLU A 169 2.71 14.12 -5.47
C GLU A 169 1.37 13.34 -5.39
N ALA A 170 0.34 13.99 -4.87
CA ALA A 170 -0.98 13.40 -4.77
C ALA A 170 -1.61 13.12 -6.15
N ASN A 171 -2.47 12.10 -6.21
CA ASN A 171 -3.27 11.74 -7.37
C ASN A 171 -2.42 11.30 -8.59
N VAL A 172 -1.40 10.50 -8.32
CA VAL A 172 -0.50 9.94 -9.34
C VAL A 172 -0.81 8.47 -9.57
N SER A 173 -0.92 8.09 -10.86
CA SER A 173 -1.03 6.69 -11.30
C SER A 173 0.31 6.20 -11.86
N ILE A 174 0.77 5.05 -11.36
CA ILE A 174 2.02 4.40 -11.78
C ILE A 174 1.69 3.01 -12.29
N PHE A 175 2.26 2.64 -13.44
CA PHE A 175 2.04 1.33 -14.05
C PHE A 175 3.28 0.44 -13.94
N GLN A 176 3.14 -0.83 -14.27
CA GLN A 176 4.22 -1.81 -14.24
C GLN A 176 5.47 -1.35 -14.99
N GLY A 177 6.64 -1.74 -14.49
CA GLY A 177 7.94 -1.50 -15.13
C GLY A 177 8.45 -0.05 -15.01
N VAL A 178 7.75 0.84 -14.30
CA VAL A 178 8.20 2.21 -14.09
C VAL A 178 9.33 2.25 -13.06
N THR A 179 10.41 2.97 -13.38
CA THR A 179 11.50 3.26 -12.44
C THR A 179 11.58 4.75 -12.20
N LEU A 180 11.46 5.16 -10.94
CA LEU A 180 11.61 6.53 -10.47
C LEU A 180 12.82 6.61 -9.54
N GLY A 181 13.75 7.50 -9.81
CA GLY A 181 14.95 7.63 -8.98
C GLY A 181 16.02 8.50 -9.61
N GLY A 182 17.12 8.72 -8.90
CA GLY A 182 18.27 9.48 -9.39
C GLY A 182 19.04 8.75 -10.48
N ARG A 183 19.52 9.47 -11.48
CA ARG A 183 20.43 8.95 -12.51
C ARG A 183 21.84 8.81 -11.93
N GLY A 184 22.17 7.72 -11.24
CA GLY A 184 23.55 7.36 -10.90
C GLY A 184 24.38 8.45 -10.18
N PHE A 185 25.65 8.24 -10.05
CA PHE A 185 26.65 8.80 -9.17
C PHE A 185 26.79 10.33 -8.99
N ASN A 186 25.99 11.19 -9.62
CA ASN A 186 26.24 12.65 -9.63
C ASN A 186 25.04 13.58 -9.37
N SER A 187 23.88 13.11 -8.93
CA SER A 187 22.77 14.01 -8.67
C SER A 187 22.12 13.79 -7.31
N GLY A 188 22.69 14.41 -6.27
CA GLY A 188 22.05 14.52 -4.95
C GLY A 188 20.84 15.46 -4.93
N LYS A 189 20.16 15.66 -6.05
CA LYS A 189 18.94 16.47 -6.14
C LYS A 189 17.72 15.56 -6.14
N PRO A 190 16.69 15.87 -5.33
CA PRO A 190 15.40 15.19 -5.38
C PRO A 190 14.82 15.27 -6.78
N VAL A 191 14.27 14.17 -7.29
CA VAL A 191 13.51 14.15 -8.54
C VAL A 191 12.02 14.12 -8.15
N SER A 192 11.32 15.22 -8.44
CA SER A 192 9.88 15.32 -8.21
C SER A 192 9.11 14.83 -9.43
N TYR A 193 8.11 14.01 -9.22
CA TYR A 193 7.22 13.48 -10.25
C TYR A 193 5.80 14.01 -9.98
N THR A 194 5.38 14.93 -10.83
CA THR A 194 4.01 15.44 -10.90
C THR A 194 3.38 14.94 -12.20
N HIS A 195 2.20 14.33 -12.15
CA HIS A 195 1.43 13.90 -13.33
C HIS A 195 2.11 12.84 -14.23
N LEU A 196 2.57 11.73 -13.66
CA LEU A 196 2.90 10.53 -14.44
C LEU A 196 1.62 9.91 -15.01
N ARG A 197 1.22 10.33 -16.23
CA ARG A 197 0.22 9.60 -17.00
C ARG A 197 0.90 8.39 -17.66
N ALA A 198 0.19 7.26 -17.66
CA ALA A 198 0.60 6.05 -18.34
C ALA A 198 0.80 6.31 -19.83
N HIS A 199 1.99 6.53 -20.27
CA HIS A 199 2.49 6.34 -21.65
C HIS A 199 3.93 6.85 -21.87
N GLU A 200 4.70 7.09 -20.81
CA GLU A 200 6.12 7.36 -21.01
C GLU A 200 6.98 6.17 -20.62
N THR A 201 6.84 5.08 -21.36
CA THR A 201 7.94 4.13 -21.52
C THR A 201 8.93 4.79 -22.50
N GLN A 202 9.88 5.57 -22.01
CA GLN A 202 11.07 5.84 -22.78
C GLN A 202 11.86 4.54 -22.86
N ARG A 203 11.69 3.84 -23.99
CA ARG A 203 12.68 2.87 -24.47
C ARG A 203 13.89 3.69 -24.95
N ASN A 204 15.01 3.56 -24.27
CA ASN A 204 16.32 3.76 -24.83
C ASN A 204 17.06 2.46 -24.83
#